data_69c526b1b1523d81b50e89cc2530a953
#
_entry.id   69c526b1b1523d81b50e89cc2530a953
#
_cell.length_a   1.000
_cell.length_b   1.000
_cell.length_c   1.000
_cell.angle_alpha   90.00
_cell.angle_beta   90.00
_cell.angle_gamma   90.00
#
_symmetry.space_group_name_H-M   'P 1'
#
loop_
_entity.id
_entity.type
_entity.pdbx_description
1 polymer ?
#
loop_
_entity_poly.entity_id
_entity_poly.type
_entity_poly.pdbx_seq_one_letter_code
_entity_poly.pdbx_strand_id
1 'polypeptide(L)'
;MKIFFALLIIITLVFGGYHLTFRQFRLPLIARTFYLSGLEFILLGMLLGPMFFNVLDEDSIKGLEPLMALLLAWVGMLFGFQFEISMLRRFPLIQFLAAIGEGLVTLGFVFVGIYITFGLFPEIPENMKVIYSLALASAAACTAQTGLALVASANHKVNRDSLNLICYISSIGGAGALIVYGVVFLFRPETSFSVSFLHRLGIEAGMTIAACFSLLLLYTLFLTKWRRSEELNLVIISMAVLSSGMASLMNLSPILLNFFMGFCLVNLSLEKERIFNLLISVEKPVYLMILVFLGAYFKIDSMWPLILGLSYILFRILGKFSGWFMVVALKPDSKRHSPKLGFALIDQGGLPLAILLDLLLGFRGEFTRIVISVAIAGIVFNDIIGVYFQKRLFVVNSNE
;
A
#
# COMPACT_ATOMS: atom_id res chain seq x y z
N MET A 1 1.65 22.68 -21.80
CA MET A 1 0.52 22.13 -22.59
C MET A 1 0.48 20.60 -22.49
N LYS A 2 1.56 19.85 -22.77
CA LYS A 2 1.57 18.37 -22.70
C LYS A 2 1.13 17.81 -21.34
N ILE A 3 1.62 18.36 -20.23
CA ILE A 3 1.25 17.93 -18.86
C ILE A 3 -0.27 18.02 -18.62
N PHE A 4 -0.88 19.11 -19.08
CA PHE A 4 -2.34 19.30 -18.96
C PHE A 4 -3.11 18.26 -19.78
N PHE A 5 -2.68 17.97 -21.02
CA PHE A 5 -3.30 16.92 -21.83
C PHE A 5 -3.09 15.53 -21.22
N ALA A 6 -1.91 15.23 -20.72
CA ALA A 6 -1.62 13.98 -20.03
C ALA A 6 -2.53 13.80 -18.81
N LEU A 7 -2.67 14.84 -17.98
CA LEU A 7 -3.57 14.84 -16.82
C LEU A 7 -5.03 14.62 -17.25
N LEU A 8 -5.50 15.32 -18.27
CA LEU A 8 -6.86 15.20 -18.77
C LEU A 8 -7.14 13.79 -19.30
N ILE A 9 -6.19 13.19 -20.03
CA ILE A 9 -6.29 11.82 -20.51
C ILE A 9 -6.38 10.84 -19.34
N ILE A 10 -5.48 10.94 -18.34
CA ILE A 10 -5.51 10.06 -17.17
C ILE A 10 -6.85 10.17 -16.44
N ILE A 11 -7.31 11.39 -16.15
CA ILE A 11 -8.58 11.60 -15.45
C ILE A 11 -9.73 11.01 -16.26
N THR A 12 -9.81 11.29 -17.56
CA THR A 12 -10.89 10.78 -18.43
C THR A 12 -10.88 9.25 -18.48
N LEU A 13 -9.71 8.63 -18.62
CA LEU A 13 -9.57 7.18 -18.69
C LEU A 13 -9.87 6.52 -17.36
N VAL A 14 -9.41 7.10 -16.24
CA VAL A 14 -9.70 6.57 -14.90
C VAL A 14 -11.17 6.68 -14.56
N PHE A 15 -11.82 7.84 -14.77
CA PHE A 15 -13.25 8.00 -14.49
C PHE A 15 -14.13 7.25 -15.50
N GLY A 16 -13.78 7.24 -16.78
CA GLY A 16 -14.48 6.44 -17.80
C GLY A 16 -14.32 4.94 -17.54
N GLY A 17 -13.12 4.49 -17.27
CA GLY A 17 -12.83 3.12 -16.88
C GLY A 17 -13.53 2.73 -15.58
N TYR A 18 -13.49 3.58 -14.55
CA TYR A 18 -14.22 3.36 -13.29
C TYR A 18 -15.72 3.13 -13.55
N HIS A 19 -16.33 3.95 -14.38
CA HIS A 19 -17.75 3.83 -14.69
C HIS A 19 -18.07 2.55 -15.48
N LEU A 20 -17.18 2.12 -16.38
CA LEU A 20 -17.33 0.88 -17.15
C LEU A 20 -17.02 -0.34 -16.28
N THR A 21 -15.96 -0.30 -15.46
CA THR A 21 -15.48 -1.40 -14.64
C THR A 21 -16.48 -1.81 -13.56
N PHE A 22 -17.18 -0.87 -12.96
CA PHE A 22 -18.14 -1.16 -11.87
C PHE A 22 -19.59 -1.33 -12.34
N ARG A 23 -19.87 -1.26 -13.64
CA ARG A 23 -21.14 -1.69 -14.21
C ARG A 23 -21.18 -3.22 -14.16
N GLN A 24 -22.25 -3.80 -13.59
CA GLN A 24 -22.40 -5.23 -13.34
C GLN A 24 -22.38 -6.06 -14.65
N PHE A 25 -21.19 -6.35 -15.18
CA PHE A 25 -21.04 -7.35 -16.21
C PHE A 25 -20.91 -8.75 -15.56
N ARG A 26 -21.68 -9.72 -16.04
CA ARG A 26 -21.54 -11.14 -15.67
C ARG A 26 -20.30 -11.72 -16.36
N LEU A 27 -19.11 -11.41 -15.85
CA LEU A 27 -17.85 -11.91 -16.38
C LEU A 27 -17.50 -13.29 -15.78
N PRO A 28 -16.79 -14.16 -16.53
CA PRO A 28 -16.22 -15.40 -15.99
C PRO A 28 -15.28 -15.07 -14.81
N LEU A 29 -15.13 -16.03 -13.90
CA LEU A 29 -14.47 -15.83 -12.61
C LEU A 29 -13.05 -15.25 -12.71
N ILE A 30 -12.27 -15.70 -13.68
CA ILE A 30 -10.89 -15.24 -13.93
C ILE A 30 -10.90 -13.78 -14.42
N ALA A 31 -11.77 -13.47 -15.38
CA ALA A 31 -11.92 -12.11 -15.90
C ALA A 31 -12.43 -11.14 -14.81
N ARG A 32 -13.31 -11.60 -13.91
CA ARG A 32 -13.79 -10.81 -12.78
C ARG A 32 -12.68 -10.52 -11.76
N THR A 33 -11.74 -11.42 -11.54
CA THR A 33 -10.60 -11.21 -10.65
C THR A 33 -9.62 -10.20 -11.24
N PHE A 34 -9.31 -10.32 -12.54
CA PHE A 34 -8.52 -9.35 -13.30
C PHE A 34 -9.13 -7.95 -13.23
N TYR A 35 -10.42 -7.87 -13.41
CA TYR A 35 -11.19 -6.63 -13.42
C TYR A 35 -11.32 -5.98 -12.03
N LEU A 36 -11.36 -6.78 -10.97
CA LEU A 36 -11.41 -6.29 -9.58
C LEU A 36 -10.06 -5.79 -9.09
N SER A 37 -8.95 -6.32 -9.61
CA SER A 37 -7.59 -5.89 -9.26
C SER A 37 -7.12 -4.65 -10.02
N GLY A 38 -7.86 -4.18 -11.04
CA GLY A 38 -7.52 -3.00 -11.83
C GLY A 38 -6.28 -3.16 -12.71
N LEU A 39 -5.90 -4.40 -13.03
CA LEU A 39 -4.69 -4.72 -13.83
C LEU A 39 -4.72 -4.09 -15.22
N GLU A 40 -5.90 -3.89 -15.79
CA GLU A 40 -6.10 -3.17 -17.04
C GLU A 40 -5.54 -1.73 -16.99
N PHE A 41 -5.52 -1.10 -15.80
CA PHE A 41 -4.96 0.24 -15.64
C PHE A 41 -3.44 0.26 -15.60
N ILE A 42 -2.79 -0.83 -15.16
CA ILE A 42 -1.34 -0.99 -15.32
C ILE A 42 -0.99 -1.09 -16.80
N LEU A 43 -1.71 -1.93 -17.56
CA LEU A 43 -1.52 -2.05 -19.01
C LEU A 43 -1.77 -0.73 -19.73
N LEU A 44 -2.80 -0.01 -19.31
CA LEU A 44 -3.11 1.32 -19.85
C LEU A 44 -2.00 2.32 -19.52
N GLY A 45 -1.45 2.28 -18.32
CA GLY A 45 -0.27 3.06 -17.94
C GLY A 45 0.96 2.73 -18.81
N MET A 46 1.23 1.45 -19.05
CA MET A 46 2.31 1.01 -19.95
C MET A 46 2.12 1.56 -21.37
N LEU A 47 0.89 1.52 -21.90
CA LEU A 47 0.59 2.06 -23.23
C LEU A 47 0.79 3.58 -23.29
N LEU A 48 0.40 4.32 -22.27
CA LEU A 48 0.57 5.77 -22.20
C LEU A 48 2.01 6.18 -21.89
N GLY A 49 2.81 5.29 -21.34
CA GLY A 49 4.19 5.52 -20.94
C GLY A 49 5.17 5.70 -22.09
N PRO A 50 6.46 5.96 -21.75
CA PRO A 50 7.51 6.22 -22.73
C PRO A 50 7.78 5.08 -23.70
N MET A 51 7.40 3.83 -23.36
CA MET A 51 7.68 2.66 -24.21
C MET A 51 6.76 2.56 -25.43
N PHE A 52 5.54 3.14 -25.38
CA PHE A 52 4.58 3.00 -26.48
C PHE A 52 4.14 4.37 -27.03
N PHE A 53 3.07 4.97 -26.51
CA PHE A 53 2.54 6.22 -27.05
C PHE A 53 3.27 7.47 -26.61
N ASN A 54 4.12 7.39 -25.59
CA ASN A 54 4.90 8.51 -25.03
C ASN A 54 4.05 9.75 -24.68
N VAL A 55 2.81 9.54 -24.29
CA VAL A 55 1.92 10.60 -23.77
C VAL A 55 2.40 11.03 -22.40
N LEU A 56 2.79 10.05 -21.58
CA LEU A 56 3.44 10.23 -20.29
C LEU A 56 4.96 10.13 -20.48
N ASP A 57 5.55 11.14 -21.14
CA ASP A 57 7.00 11.27 -21.24
C ASP A 57 7.61 11.65 -19.86
N GLU A 58 8.93 11.56 -19.74
CA GLU A 58 9.61 11.79 -18.47
C GLU A 58 9.35 13.19 -17.90
N ASP A 59 9.21 14.21 -18.76
CA ASP A 59 8.92 15.57 -18.33
C ASP A 59 7.47 15.73 -17.84
N SER A 60 6.53 15.10 -18.53
CA SER A 60 5.12 15.06 -18.09
C SER A 60 4.97 14.34 -16.76
N ILE A 61 5.66 13.22 -16.59
CA ILE A 61 5.64 12.44 -15.35
C ILE A 61 6.24 13.27 -14.19
N LYS A 62 7.38 13.95 -14.39
CA LYS A 62 7.94 14.87 -13.38
C LYS A 62 6.99 16.01 -13.02
N GLY A 63 6.30 16.56 -14.01
CA GLY A 63 5.29 17.61 -13.78
C GLY A 63 4.06 17.12 -13.00
N LEU A 64 3.80 15.81 -12.99
CA LEU A 64 2.70 15.17 -12.26
C LEU A 64 3.10 14.62 -10.88
N GLU A 65 4.36 14.75 -10.47
CA GLU A 65 4.82 14.34 -9.12
C GLU A 65 3.97 14.92 -7.97
N PRO A 66 3.53 16.20 -7.99
CA PRO A 66 2.66 16.74 -6.95
C PRO A 66 1.31 16.01 -6.87
N LEU A 67 0.77 15.57 -8.02
CA LEU A 67 -0.44 14.76 -8.05
C LEU A 67 -0.19 13.38 -7.45
N MET A 68 0.93 12.73 -7.78
CA MET A 68 1.29 11.45 -7.18
C MET A 68 1.43 11.57 -5.66
N ALA A 69 2.07 12.63 -5.17
CA ALA A 69 2.17 12.90 -3.72
C ALA A 69 0.79 13.08 -3.07
N LEU A 70 -0.15 13.74 -3.76
CA LEU A 70 -1.54 13.88 -3.29
C LEU A 70 -2.27 12.53 -3.23
N LEU A 71 -2.10 11.68 -4.25
CA LEU A 71 -2.70 10.34 -4.25
C LEU A 71 -2.14 9.49 -3.09
N LEU A 72 -0.85 9.57 -2.83
CA LEU A 72 -0.19 8.90 -1.72
C LEU A 72 -0.66 9.45 -0.36
N ALA A 73 -0.82 10.76 -0.26
CA ALA A 73 -1.38 11.39 0.92
C ALA A 73 -2.80 10.87 1.22
N TRP A 74 -3.63 10.71 0.19
CA TRP A 74 -4.98 10.16 0.34
C TRP A 74 -4.97 8.72 0.83
N VAL A 75 -4.16 7.86 0.22
CA VAL A 75 -4.00 6.46 0.64
C VAL A 75 -3.47 6.37 2.06
N GLY A 76 -2.44 7.13 2.40
CA GLY A 76 -1.89 7.19 3.74
C GLY A 76 -2.94 7.58 4.77
N MET A 77 -3.70 8.66 4.51
CA MET A 77 -4.75 9.14 5.40
C MET A 77 -5.87 8.09 5.59
N LEU A 78 -6.35 7.49 4.50
CA LEU A 78 -7.37 6.43 4.54
C LEU A 78 -6.89 5.23 5.36
N PHE A 79 -5.63 4.81 5.13
CA PHE A 79 -5.07 3.67 5.85
C PHE A 79 -4.85 3.98 7.33
N GLY A 80 -4.32 5.16 7.66
CA GLY A 80 -4.15 5.61 9.05
C GLY A 80 -5.48 5.73 9.79
N PHE A 81 -6.54 6.13 9.10
CA PHE A 81 -7.88 6.27 9.66
C PHE A 81 -8.49 4.93 10.13
N GLN A 82 -7.97 3.80 9.66
CA GLN A 82 -8.42 2.46 10.12
C GLN A 82 -7.91 2.11 11.54
N PHE A 83 -6.98 2.90 12.11
CA PHE A 83 -6.33 2.63 13.40
C PHE A 83 -6.98 3.41 14.55
N GLU A 84 -8.26 3.19 14.79
CA GLU A 84 -8.93 3.71 15.96
C GLU A 84 -8.49 2.94 17.22
N ILE A 85 -7.93 3.65 18.22
CA ILE A 85 -7.41 3.06 19.46
C ILE A 85 -8.49 2.28 20.22
N SER A 86 -9.73 2.77 20.22
CA SER A 86 -10.87 2.09 20.85
C SER A 86 -11.16 0.72 20.23
N MET A 87 -10.97 0.58 18.92
CA MET A 87 -11.12 -0.68 18.19
C MET A 87 -9.93 -1.62 18.44
N LEU A 88 -8.71 -1.08 18.42
CA LEU A 88 -7.50 -1.86 18.68
C LEU A 88 -7.48 -2.49 20.07
N ARG A 89 -7.97 -1.77 21.08
CA ARG A 89 -8.05 -2.24 22.48
C ARG A 89 -9.08 -3.35 22.70
N ARG A 90 -9.98 -3.62 21.76
CA ARG A 90 -10.94 -4.75 21.83
C ARG A 90 -10.28 -6.10 21.67
N PHE A 91 -9.10 -6.16 21.06
CA PHE A 91 -8.38 -7.39 20.85
C PHE A 91 -7.35 -7.64 21.95
N PRO A 92 -7.19 -8.90 22.41
CA PRO A 92 -6.19 -9.25 23.41
C PRO A 92 -4.77 -8.91 22.93
N LEU A 93 -3.88 -8.51 23.86
CA LEU A 93 -2.50 -8.16 23.57
C LEU A 93 -1.76 -9.28 22.81
N ILE A 94 -2.07 -10.53 23.10
CA ILE A 94 -1.48 -11.69 22.42
C ILE A 94 -1.78 -11.71 20.91
N GLN A 95 -2.97 -11.25 20.50
CA GLN A 95 -3.32 -11.16 19.08
C GLN A 95 -2.59 -10.00 18.40
N PHE A 96 -2.38 -8.90 19.12
CA PHE A 96 -1.58 -7.78 18.63
C PHE A 96 -0.12 -8.19 18.40
N LEU A 97 0.48 -8.90 19.38
CA LEU A 97 1.84 -9.42 19.26
C LEU A 97 1.96 -10.46 18.14
N ALA A 98 0.96 -11.31 17.98
CA ALA A 98 0.92 -12.30 16.90
C ALA A 98 0.82 -11.62 15.51
N ALA A 99 0.05 -10.54 15.38
CA ALA A 99 -0.06 -9.77 14.14
C ALA A 99 1.26 -9.07 13.77
N ILE A 100 1.92 -8.45 14.77
CA ILE A 100 3.26 -7.88 14.56
C ILE A 100 4.25 -8.97 14.18
N GLY A 101 4.23 -10.09 14.88
CA GLY A 101 5.12 -11.23 14.61
C GLY A 101 4.97 -11.79 13.21
N GLU A 102 3.73 -11.92 12.71
CA GLU A 102 3.45 -12.34 11.33
C GLU A 102 4.07 -11.36 10.33
N GLY A 103 3.84 -10.06 10.51
CA GLY A 103 4.42 -9.03 9.66
C GLY A 103 5.94 -9.02 9.66
N LEU A 104 6.57 -9.14 10.84
CA LEU A 104 8.04 -9.17 10.97
C LEU A 104 8.65 -10.45 10.36
N VAL A 105 8.02 -11.62 10.54
CA VAL A 105 8.47 -12.86 9.92
C VAL A 105 8.40 -12.74 8.40
N THR A 106 7.30 -12.26 7.85
CA THR A 106 7.16 -12.05 6.40
C THR A 106 8.22 -11.07 5.88
N LEU A 107 8.39 -9.94 6.57
CA LEU A 107 9.39 -8.93 6.24
C LEU A 107 10.81 -9.52 6.27
N GLY A 108 11.15 -10.28 7.30
CA GLY A 108 12.46 -10.92 7.42
C GLY A 108 12.74 -11.92 6.31
N PHE A 109 11.79 -12.79 5.98
CA PHE A 109 11.93 -13.75 4.88
C PHE A 109 12.17 -13.05 3.54
N VAL A 110 11.37 -12.04 3.23
CA VAL A 110 11.50 -11.31 1.95
C VAL A 110 12.77 -10.48 1.94
N PHE A 111 13.12 -9.80 3.03
CA PHE A 111 14.36 -9.03 3.12
C PHE A 111 15.58 -9.92 2.84
N VAL A 112 15.72 -11.04 3.56
CA VAL A 112 16.83 -11.96 3.39
C VAL A 112 16.85 -12.57 2.00
N GLY A 113 15.69 -13.01 1.50
CA GLY A 113 15.59 -13.63 0.18
C GLY A 113 15.95 -12.68 -0.95
N ILE A 114 15.45 -11.44 -0.92
CA ILE A 114 15.76 -10.41 -1.92
C ILE A 114 17.20 -9.95 -1.80
N TYR A 115 17.73 -9.77 -0.58
CA TYR A 115 19.12 -9.40 -0.36
C TYR A 115 20.09 -10.46 -0.92
N ILE A 116 19.82 -11.75 -0.68
CA ILE A 116 20.59 -12.85 -1.28
C ILE A 116 20.49 -12.83 -2.81
N THR A 117 19.29 -12.59 -3.34
CA THR A 117 19.09 -12.50 -4.79
C THR A 117 19.88 -11.34 -5.39
N PHE A 118 19.92 -10.16 -4.77
CA PHE A 118 20.79 -9.06 -5.17
C PHE A 118 22.29 -9.39 -5.04
N GLY A 119 22.67 -10.29 -4.13
CA GLY A 119 24.04 -10.77 -4.02
C GLY A 119 24.54 -11.53 -5.24
N LEU A 120 23.64 -12.10 -6.05
CA LEU A 120 23.97 -12.74 -7.33
C LEU A 120 24.37 -11.72 -8.41
N PHE A 121 24.10 -10.42 -8.19
CA PHE A 121 24.38 -9.32 -9.10
C PHE A 121 25.38 -8.35 -8.47
N PRO A 122 26.70 -8.56 -8.67
CA PRO A 122 27.74 -7.78 -8.01
C PRO A 122 27.80 -6.31 -8.46
N GLU A 123 27.19 -5.96 -9.57
CA GLU A 123 27.13 -4.59 -10.10
C GLU A 123 26.28 -3.64 -9.24
N ILE A 124 25.45 -4.18 -8.34
CA ILE A 124 24.57 -3.38 -7.50
C ILE A 124 25.31 -2.97 -6.22
N PRO A 125 25.42 -1.67 -5.89
CA PRO A 125 26.04 -1.19 -4.67
C PRO A 125 25.37 -1.75 -3.40
N GLU A 126 26.14 -2.09 -2.37
CA GLU A 126 25.64 -2.72 -1.15
C GLU A 126 24.55 -1.90 -0.43
N ASN A 127 24.71 -0.57 -0.39
CA ASN A 127 23.71 0.32 0.18
C ASN A 127 22.36 0.22 -0.56
N MET A 128 22.39 0.11 -1.88
CA MET A 128 21.19 -0.05 -2.70
C MET A 128 20.53 -1.41 -2.49
N LYS A 129 21.33 -2.49 -2.32
CA LYS A 129 20.80 -3.82 -2.00
C LYS A 129 19.96 -3.80 -0.73
N VAL A 130 20.47 -3.16 0.33
CA VAL A 130 19.76 -3.05 1.62
C VAL A 130 18.48 -2.23 1.47
N ILE A 131 18.56 -1.06 0.82
CA ILE A 131 17.43 -0.14 0.65
C ILE A 131 16.28 -0.82 -0.10
N TYR A 132 16.56 -1.39 -1.27
CA TYR A 132 15.51 -2.01 -2.08
C TYR A 132 15.01 -3.33 -1.48
N SER A 133 15.87 -4.11 -0.81
CA SER A 133 15.41 -5.30 -0.09
C SER A 133 14.45 -4.95 1.03
N LEU A 134 14.72 -3.87 1.78
CA LEU A 134 13.87 -3.41 2.86
C LEU A 134 12.54 -2.81 2.32
N ALA A 135 12.60 -2.04 1.23
CA ALA A 135 11.42 -1.50 0.58
C ALA A 135 10.50 -2.59 0.04
N LEU A 136 11.06 -3.59 -0.67
CA LEU A 136 10.31 -4.73 -1.18
C LEU A 136 9.76 -5.62 -0.06
N ALA A 137 10.52 -5.81 1.00
CA ALA A 137 10.06 -6.55 2.18
C ALA A 137 8.90 -5.84 2.88
N SER A 138 8.95 -4.50 2.99
CA SER A 138 7.84 -3.70 3.53
C SER A 138 6.59 -3.83 2.65
N ALA A 139 6.72 -3.71 1.32
CA ALA A 139 5.60 -3.93 0.41
C ALA A 139 5.05 -5.37 0.51
N ALA A 140 5.92 -6.38 0.66
CA ALA A 140 5.53 -7.77 0.79
C ALA A 140 4.83 -8.11 2.11
N ALA A 141 5.11 -7.39 3.19
CA ALA A 141 4.46 -7.59 4.48
C ALA A 141 2.97 -7.16 4.46
N CYS A 142 2.58 -6.26 3.55
CA CYS A 142 1.20 -5.83 3.38
C CYS A 142 0.29 -6.98 2.93
N THR A 143 -0.96 -6.94 3.38
CA THR A 143 -2.03 -7.89 2.99
C THR A 143 -3.32 -7.12 2.74
N ALA A 144 -4.03 -7.45 1.66
CA ALA A 144 -5.29 -6.83 1.31
C ALA A 144 -6.44 -7.31 2.19
N GLN A 145 -7.30 -6.37 2.57
CA GLN A 145 -8.58 -6.68 3.24
C GLN A 145 -9.75 -6.75 2.26
N THR A 146 -9.59 -6.16 1.08
CA THR A 146 -10.67 -6.05 0.07
C THR A 146 -11.13 -7.41 -0.44
N GLY A 147 -10.19 -8.33 -0.70
CA GLY A 147 -10.52 -9.71 -1.10
C GLY A 147 -11.30 -10.45 -0.02
N LEU A 148 -10.91 -10.27 1.24
CA LEU A 148 -11.60 -10.86 2.40
C LEU A 148 -13.01 -10.28 2.58
N ALA A 149 -13.19 -8.98 2.41
CA ALA A 149 -14.50 -8.34 2.48
C ALA A 149 -15.44 -8.82 1.37
N LEU A 150 -14.92 -9.05 0.15
CA LEU A 150 -15.68 -9.60 -0.97
C LEU A 150 -16.15 -11.06 -0.70
N VAL A 151 -15.29 -11.86 -0.10
CA VAL A 151 -15.65 -13.24 0.28
C VAL A 151 -16.70 -13.23 1.39
N ALA A 152 -16.57 -12.32 2.37
CA ALA A 152 -17.54 -12.17 3.45
C ALA A 152 -18.92 -11.72 2.96
N SER A 153 -18.98 -10.82 1.97
CA SER A 153 -20.24 -10.34 1.40
C SER A 153 -20.95 -11.38 0.49
N ALA A 154 -20.17 -12.27 -0.13
CA ALA A 154 -20.69 -13.26 -1.08
C ALA A 154 -21.27 -14.52 -0.40
N ASN A 155 -20.96 -14.78 0.88
CA ASN A 155 -21.30 -16.04 1.54
C ASN A 155 -21.75 -15.86 2.99
N HIS A 156 -22.98 -16.24 3.30
CA HIS A 156 -23.56 -16.20 4.66
C HIS A 156 -22.98 -17.27 5.61
N LYS A 157 -22.19 -18.23 5.13
CA LYS A 157 -21.62 -19.35 5.90
C LYS A 157 -20.14 -19.20 6.24
N VAL A 158 -19.57 -17.99 6.10
CA VAL A 158 -18.16 -17.73 6.44
C VAL A 158 -17.96 -17.74 7.95
N ASN A 159 -16.90 -18.40 8.42
CA ASN A 159 -16.46 -18.29 9.82
C ASN A 159 -15.99 -16.87 10.11
N ARG A 160 -16.87 -16.07 10.72
CA ARG A 160 -16.65 -14.66 11.03
C ARG A 160 -15.46 -14.42 11.97
N ASP A 161 -15.19 -15.35 12.89
CA ASP A 161 -14.07 -15.22 13.84
C ASP A 161 -12.72 -15.32 13.13
N SER A 162 -12.59 -16.28 12.21
CA SER A 162 -11.39 -16.43 11.38
C SER A 162 -11.19 -15.24 10.46
N LEU A 163 -12.27 -14.73 9.87
CA LEU A 163 -12.24 -13.56 8.99
C LEU A 163 -11.78 -12.32 9.76
N ASN A 164 -12.39 -12.04 10.92
CA ASN A 164 -12.03 -10.88 11.76
C ASN A 164 -10.58 -10.96 12.23
N LEU A 165 -10.09 -12.16 12.58
CA LEU A 165 -8.69 -12.35 12.96
C LEU A 165 -7.74 -12.03 11.80
N ILE A 166 -8.02 -12.51 10.59
CA ILE A 166 -7.18 -12.25 9.41
C ILE A 166 -7.21 -10.78 9.03
N CYS A 167 -8.39 -10.12 9.05
CA CYS A 167 -8.50 -8.68 8.81
C CYS A 167 -7.68 -7.87 9.84
N TYR A 168 -7.74 -8.27 11.11
CA TYR A 168 -6.95 -7.62 12.16
C TYR A 168 -5.44 -7.78 11.93
N ILE A 169 -4.97 -9.01 11.62
CA ILE A 169 -3.56 -9.29 11.33
C ILE A 169 -3.10 -8.48 10.12
N SER A 170 -3.91 -8.43 9.06
CA SER A 170 -3.62 -7.66 7.84
C SER A 170 -3.47 -6.17 8.12
N SER A 171 -4.35 -5.58 8.95
CA SER A 171 -4.25 -4.16 9.32
C SER A 171 -2.97 -3.87 10.07
N ILE A 172 -2.69 -4.61 11.14
CA ILE A 172 -1.49 -4.39 11.98
C ILE A 172 -0.21 -4.63 11.17
N GLY A 173 -0.18 -5.71 10.36
CA GLY A 173 0.95 -6.00 9.47
C GLY A 173 1.22 -4.88 8.47
N GLY A 174 0.17 -4.31 7.87
CA GLY A 174 0.28 -3.17 6.96
C GLY A 174 0.80 -1.90 7.63
N ALA A 175 0.36 -1.59 8.86
CA ALA A 175 0.90 -0.46 9.61
C ALA A 175 2.38 -0.66 9.97
N GLY A 176 2.74 -1.85 10.43
CA GLY A 176 4.14 -2.21 10.67
C GLY A 176 5.00 -2.07 9.42
N ALA A 177 4.48 -2.51 8.27
CA ALA A 177 5.14 -2.37 6.98
C ALA A 177 5.39 -0.90 6.61
N LEU A 178 4.41 -0.01 6.81
CA LEU A 178 4.57 1.43 6.57
C LEU A 178 5.61 2.06 7.49
N ILE A 179 5.65 1.69 8.76
CA ILE A 179 6.65 2.21 9.72
C ILE A 179 8.05 1.76 9.29
N VAL A 180 8.22 0.48 8.91
CA VAL A 180 9.52 -0.03 8.42
C VAL A 180 9.89 0.65 7.10
N TYR A 181 8.93 0.86 6.20
CA TYR A 181 9.16 1.61 4.97
C TYR A 181 9.61 3.05 5.24
N GLY A 182 9.08 3.69 6.30
CA GLY A 182 9.56 5.00 6.74
C GLY A 182 11.05 5.04 7.02
N VAL A 183 11.63 3.95 7.53
CA VAL A 183 13.08 3.82 7.72
C VAL A 183 13.83 3.81 6.38
N VAL A 184 13.23 3.28 5.30
CA VAL A 184 13.84 3.30 3.95
C VAL A 184 14.07 4.72 3.48
N PHE A 185 13.15 5.63 3.79
CA PHE A 185 13.24 7.04 3.43
C PHE A 185 14.46 7.76 4.03
N LEU A 186 15.01 7.28 5.16
CA LEU A 186 16.23 7.81 5.77
C LEU A 186 17.48 7.66 4.90
N PHE A 187 17.47 6.68 3.98
CA PHE A 187 18.59 6.33 3.13
C PHE A 187 18.58 7.01 1.77
N ARG A 188 17.83 8.11 1.60
CA ARG A 188 17.83 8.88 0.35
C ARG A 188 19.22 9.34 -0.05
N PRO A 189 19.56 9.33 -1.36
CA PRO A 189 20.87 9.71 -1.86
C PRO A 189 21.24 11.18 -1.57
N GLU A 190 20.26 12.05 -1.43
CA GLU A 190 20.43 13.50 -1.21
C GLU A 190 20.87 13.84 0.21
N THR A 191 20.80 12.89 1.14
CA THR A 191 21.20 13.12 2.53
C THR A 191 22.69 12.84 2.72
N SER A 192 23.46 13.83 3.22
CA SER A 192 24.89 13.66 3.50
C SER A 192 25.13 12.56 4.55
N PHE A 193 26.03 11.63 4.24
CA PHE A 193 26.36 10.47 5.10
C PHE A 193 27.10 10.81 6.41
N SER A 194 27.33 12.10 6.71
CA SER A 194 28.13 12.55 7.85
C SER A 194 27.44 12.45 9.22
N VAL A 195 26.11 12.19 9.25
CA VAL A 195 25.33 12.18 10.49
C VAL A 195 24.96 10.74 10.89
N SER A 196 25.02 10.43 12.18
CA SER A 196 24.69 9.08 12.66
C SER A 196 23.24 8.70 12.32
N PHE A 197 22.98 7.43 12.04
CA PHE A 197 21.65 6.88 11.70
C PHE A 197 20.57 7.29 12.72
N LEU A 198 20.90 7.17 14.03
CA LEU A 198 19.96 7.53 15.11
C LEU A 198 19.61 9.02 15.10
N HIS A 199 20.56 9.88 14.76
CA HIS A 199 20.31 11.32 14.69
C HIS A 199 19.39 11.68 13.51
N ARG A 200 19.57 11.05 12.36
CA ARG A 200 18.67 11.20 11.20
C ARG A 200 17.26 10.70 11.52
N LEU A 201 17.15 9.51 12.10
CA LEU A 201 15.87 8.98 12.53
C LEU A 201 15.15 9.95 13.47
N GLY A 202 15.89 10.57 14.41
CA GLY A 202 15.35 11.57 15.30
C GLY A 202 14.88 12.83 14.58
N ILE A 203 15.64 13.34 13.61
CA ILE A 203 15.28 14.54 12.83
C ILE A 203 14.03 14.25 11.98
N GLU A 204 13.99 13.19 11.21
CA GLU A 204 12.85 12.89 10.34
C GLU A 204 11.59 12.55 11.13
N ALA A 205 11.72 11.78 12.21
CA ALA A 205 10.61 11.55 13.13
C ALA A 205 10.13 12.86 13.74
N GLY A 206 11.04 13.73 14.18
CA GLY A 206 10.72 15.06 14.72
C GLY A 206 10.03 15.94 13.68
N MET A 207 10.51 15.99 12.44
CA MET A 207 9.87 16.72 11.33
C MET A 207 8.49 16.18 11.02
N THR A 208 8.33 14.85 10.95
CA THR A 208 7.03 14.20 10.71
C THR A 208 6.04 14.54 11.82
N ILE A 209 6.45 14.45 13.10
CA ILE A 209 5.62 14.81 14.26
C ILE A 209 5.26 16.31 14.22
N ALA A 210 6.20 17.19 13.95
CA ALA A 210 5.97 18.65 13.87
C ALA A 210 5.01 18.97 12.72
N ALA A 211 5.18 18.35 11.56
CA ALA A 211 4.28 18.48 10.41
C ALA A 211 2.86 18.01 10.75
N CYS A 212 2.72 16.81 11.33
CA CYS A 212 1.42 16.30 11.79
C CYS A 212 0.77 17.23 12.82
N PHE A 213 1.53 17.71 13.81
CA PHE A 213 1.02 18.59 14.84
C PHE A 213 0.54 19.93 14.26
N SER A 214 1.30 20.54 13.35
CA SER A 214 0.89 21.79 12.70
C SER A 214 -0.37 21.65 11.86
N LEU A 215 -0.51 20.53 11.12
CA LEU A 215 -1.69 20.22 10.34
C LEU A 215 -2.93 19.95 11.24
N LEU A 216 -2.73 19.22 12.33
CA LEU A 216 -3.80 18.98 13.32
C LEU A 216 -4.25 20.27 14.02
N LEU A 217 -3.32 21.17 14.33
CA LEU A 217 -3.64 22.48 14.86
C LEU A 217 -4.52 23.27 13.88
N LEU A 218 -4.14 23.29 12.60
CA LEU A 218 -4.96 23.90 11.56
C LEU A 218 -6.34 23.25 11.47
N TYR A 219 -6.42 21.91 11.47
CA TYR A 219 -7.68 21.17 11.47
C TYR A 219 -8.58 21.58 12.63
N THR A 220 -8.05 21.63 13.86
CA THR A 220 -8.85 22.01 15.05
C THR A 220 -9.30 23.47 14.97
N LEU A 221 -8.47 24.39 14.48
CA LEU A 221 -8.82 25.80 14.31
C LEU A 221 -9.95 26.00 13.28
N PHE A 222 -9.95 25.25 12.21
CA PHE A 222 -10.99 25.33 11.17
C PHE A 222 -12.29 24.64 11.63
N LEU A 223 -12.23 23.47 12.27
CA LEU A 223 -13.42 22.71 12.68
C LEU A 223 -14.19 23.34 13.85
N THR A 224 -13.52 24.07 14.76
CA THR A 224 -14.21 24.73 15.87
C THR A 224 -15.19 25.81 15.40
N LYS A 225 -14.96 26.36 14.21
CA LYS A 225 -15.79 27.43 13.62
C LYS A 225 -16.85 26.92 12.66
N TRP A 226 -16.69 25.72 12.07
CA TRP A 226 -17.43 25.31 10.89
C TRP A 226 -18.10 23.96 11.13
N ARG A 227 -19.43 23.95 11.30
CA ARG A 227 -20.21 22.72 11.61
C ARG A 227 -20.96 22.13 10.39
N ARG A 228 -20.89 22.76 9.20
CA ARG A 228 -21.62 22.29 8.01
C ARG A 228 -20.89 21.14 7.32
N SER A 229 -21.68 20.24 6.75
CA SER A 229 -21.21 19.02 6.07
C SER A 229 -20.24 19.26 4.92
N GLU A 230 -20.54 20.25 4.08
CA GLU A 230 -19.76 20.58 2.91
C GLU A 230 -18.40 21.18 3.26
N GLU A 231 -18.36 21.91 4.35
CA GLU A 231 -17.16 22.53 4.90
C GLU A 231 -16.16 21.50 5.41
N LEU A 232 -16.62 20.42 6.03
CA LEU A 232 -15.75 19.32 6.49
C LEU A 232 -15.04 18.63 5.32
N ASN A 233 -15.78 18.38 4.23
CA ASN A 233 -15.19 17.76 3.02
C ASN A 233 -14.08 18.65 2.45
N LEU A 234 -14.33 19.97 2.36
CA LEU A 234 -13.35 20.93 1.89
C LEU A 234 -12.10 20.94 2.79
N VAL A 235 -12.30 20.93 4.11
CA VAL A 235 -11.18 20.89 5.08
C VAL A 235 -10.34 19.64 4.88
N ILE A 236 -10.92 18.45 4.77
CA ILE A 236 -10.18 17.21 4.60
C ILE A 236 -9.40 17.19 3.28
N ILE A 237 -10.02 17.63 2.18
CA ILE A 237 -9.34 17.74 0.88
C ILE A 237 -8.19 18.75 0.96
N SER A 238 -8.43 19.92 1.55
CA SER A 238 -7.38 20.95 1.73
C SER A 238 -6.23 20.43 2.58
N MET A 239 -6.50 19.64 3.61
CA MET A 239 -5.48 19.02 4.44
C MET A 239 -4.66 17.98 3.66
N ALA A 240 -5.28 17.17 2.81
CA ALA A 240 -4.57 16.24 1.95
C ALA A 240 -3.63 16.98 0.98
N VAL A 241 -4.08 18.11 0.40
CA VAL A 241 -3.25 18.96 -0.47
C VAL A 241 -2.10 19.61 0.30
N LEU A 242 -2.38 20.20 1.47
CA LEU A 242 -1.36 20.84 2.31
C LEU A 242 -0.33 19.83 2.82
N SER A 243 -0.78 18.67 3.29
CA SER A 243 0.12 17.64 3.81
C SER A 243 0.99 17.02 2.72
N SER A 244 0.46 16.81 1.50
CA SER A 244 1.24 16.33 0.37
C SER A 244 2.30 17.36 -0.06
N GLY A 245 1.92 18.64 -0.13
CA GLY A 245 2.85 19.74 -0.40
C GLY A 245 3.93 19.87 0.68
N MET A 246 3.54 19.77 1.95
CA MET A 246 4.46 19.81 3.08
C MET A 246 5.43 18.62 3.08
N ALA A 247 4.95 17.41 2.81
CA ALA A 247 5.79 16.23 2.66
C ALA A 247 6.84 16.43 1.55
N SER A 248 6.42 16.95 0.39
CA SER A 248 7.33 17.22 -0.74
C SER A 248 8.37 18.29 -0.41
N LEU A 249 7.99 19.39 0.26
CA LEU A 249 8.89 20.46 0.66
C LEU A 249 9.90 20.02 1.73
N MET A 250 9.48 19.19 2.67
CA MET A 250 10.31 18.69 3.77
C MET A 250 11.06 17.40 3.40
N ASN A 251 10.92 16.93 2.18
CA ASN A 251 11.45 15.64 1.74
C ASN A 251 11.03 14.46 2.64
N LEU A 252 9.79 14.46 3.12
CA LEU A 252 9.19 13.35 3.86
C LEU A 252 8.39 12.44 2.92
N SER A 253 8.15 11.21 3.36
CA SER A 253 7.24 10.30 2.66
C SER A 253 5.79 10.81 2.76
N PRO A 254 5.13 11.15 1.63
CA PRO A 254 3.72 11.57 1.64
C PRO A 254 2.78 10.53 2.25
N ILE A 255 3.00 9.23 1.97
CA ILE A 255 2.15 8.17 2.51
C ILE A 255 2.34 8.01 4.02
N LEU A 256 3.57 8.11 4.53
CA LEU A 256 3.85 7.98 5.95
C LEU A 256 3.31 9.16 6.77
N LEU A 257 3.58 10.40 6.31
CA LEU A 257 3.06 11.60 6.97
C LEU A 257 1.54 11.55 7.12
N ASN A 258 0.86 11.18 6.02
CA ASN A 258 -0.59 11.13 6.00
C ASN A 258 -1.18 9.90 6.70
N PHE A 259 -0.42 8.81 6.84
CA PHE A 259 -0.79 7.71 7.72
C PHE A 259 -0.91 8.19 9.18
N PHE A 260 0.09 8.90 9.69
CA PHE A 260 0.02 9.47 11.03
C PHE A 260 -1.08 10.53 11.14
N MET A 261 -1.31 11.32 10.09
CA MET A 261 -2.40 12.28 10.07
C MET A 261 -3.78 11.59 10.17
N GLY A 262 -4.01 10.54 9.39
CA GLY A 262 -5.24 9.74 9.44
C GLY A 262 -5.45 9.08 10.79
N PHE A 263 -4.37 8.52 11.38
CA PHE A 263 -4.39 7.97 12.74
C PHE A 263 -4.79 9.01 13.78
N CYS A 264 -4.26 10.22 13.72
CA CYS A 264 -4.64 11.29 14.63
C CYS A 264 -6.09 11.74 14.40
N LEU A 265 -6.51 11.90 13.15
CA LEU A 265 -7.87 12.31 12.82
C LEU A 265 -8.93 11.34 13.36
N VAL A 266 -8.76 10.03 13.22
CA VAL A 266 -9.73 9.04 13.70
C VAL A 266 -9.83 9.03 15.23
N ASN A 267 -8.74 9.38 15.93
CA ASN A 267 -8.71 9.35 17.39
C ASN A 267 -9.12 10.68 18.02
N LEU A 268 -9.02 11.80 17.30
CA LEU A 268 -9.33 13.15 17.81
C LEU A 268 -10.65 13.71 17.27
N SER A 269 -11.09 13.32 16.08
CA SER A 269 -12.31 13.86 15.47
C SER A 269 -13.57 13.26 16.07
N LEU A 270 -14.62 14.09 16.18
CA LEU A 270 -15.97 13.65 16.53
C LEU A 270 -16.77 13.15 15.30
N GLU A 271 -16.40 13.58 14.08
CA GLU A 271 -17.09 13.30 12.83
C GLU A 271 -16.47 12.11 12.06
N LYS A 272 -16.07 11.06 12.77
CA LYS A 272 -15.31 9.92 12.23
C LYS A 272 -15.96 9.27 11.03
N GLU A 273 -17.24 8.93 11.13
CA GLU A 273 -17.98 8.22 10.07
C GLU A 273 -18.04 9.05 8.77
N ARG A 274 -18.19 10.35 8.92
CA ARG A 274 -18.26 11.26 7.78
C ARG A 274 -16.93 11.40 7.07
N ILE A 275 -15.84 11.56 7.81
CA ILE A 275 -14.47 11.60 7.26
C ILE A 275 -14.17 10.27 6.57
N PHE A 276 -14.50 9.15 7.19
CA PHE A 276 -14.30 7.84 6.61
C PHE A 276 -15.05 7.66 5.28
N ASN A 277 -16.33 8.06 5.24
CA ASN A 277 -17.14 7.98 4.04
C ASN A 277 -16.58 8.84 2.90
N LEU A 278 -16.06 10.03 3.21
CA LEU A 278 -15.36 10.86 2.23
C LEU A 278 -14.10 10.17 1.71
N LEU A 279 -13.23 9.68 2.60
CA LEU A 279 -11.98 9.04 2.22
C LEU A 279 -12.21 7.80 1.35
N ILE A 280 -13.18 6.96 1.70
CA ILE A 280 -13.49 5.73 0.97
C ILE A 280 -14.18 6.01 -0.38
N SER A 281 -14.93 7.13 -0.50
CA SER A 281 -15.62 7.47 -1.76
C SER A 281 -14.66 7.75 -2.92
N VAL A 282 -13.44 8.19 -2.62
CA VAL A 282 -12.39 8.54 -3.59
C VAL A 282 -11.31 7.44 -3.68
N GLU A 283 -11.35 6.41 -2.82
CA GLU A 283 -10.35 5.34 -2.76
C GLU A 283 -10.10 4.69 -4.12
N LYS A 284 -11.17 4.29 -4.81
CA LYS A 284 -11.05 3.58 -6.09
C LYS A 284 -10.42 4.42 -7.21
N PRO A 285 -10.88 5.65 -7.49
CA PRO A 285 -10.21 6.52 -8.46
C PRO A 285 -8.74 6.77 -8.14
N VAL A 286 -8.41 7.01 -6.86
CA VAL A 286 -7.03 7.20 -6.40
C VAL A 286 -6.19 5.96 -6.70
N TYR A 287 -6.70 4.78 -6.36
CA TYR A 287 -6.04 3.51 -6.63
C TYR A 287 -5.79 3.29 -8.12
N LEU A 288 -6.79 3.52 -8.97
CA LEU A 288 -6.65 3.37 -10.42
C LEU A 288 -5.62 4.35 -11.01
N MET A 289 -5.56 5.58 -10.52
CA MET A 289 -4.52 6.53 -10.92
C MET A 289 -3.12 6.05 -10.53
N ILE A 290 -2.94 5.50 -9.34
CA ILE A 290 -1.66 4.91 -8.88
C ILE A 290 -1.24 3.78 -9.84
N LEU A 291 -2.16 2.91 -10.26
CA LEU A 291 -1.88 1.84 -11.21
C LEU A 291 -1.43 2.37 -12.57
N VAL A 292 -2.07 3.42 -13.09
CA VAL A 292 -1.67 4.07 -14.35
C VAL A 292 -0.25 4.64 -14.24
N PHE A 293 0.07 5.34 -13.15
CA PHE A 293 1.41 5.89 -12.94
C PHE A 293 2.45 4.78 -12.83
N LEU A 294 2.21 3.75 -12.03
CA LEU A 294 3.13 2.60 -11.91
C LEU A 294 3.31 1.89 -13.25
N GLY A 295 2.24 1.73 -14.03
CA GLY A 295 2.31 1.17 -15.38
C GLY A 295 3.15 2.01 -16.34
N ALA A 296 3.05 3.34 -16.27
CA ALA A 296 3.84 4.25 -17.11
C ALA A 296 5.36 4.17 -16.83
N TYR A 297 5.73 3.81 -15.60
CA TYR A 297 7.13 3.59 -15.23
C TYR A 297 7.63 2.17 -15.47
N PHE A 298 6.76 1.26 -15.90
CA PHE A 298 7.10 -0.14 -16.07
C PHE A 298 8.22 -0.32 -17.11
N LYS A 299 9.31 -1.00 -16.73
CA LYS A 299 10.48 -1.23 -17.56
C LYS A 299 11.11 -2.59 -17.23
N ILE A 300 11.22 -3.46 -18.22
CA ILE A 300 11.95 -4.74 -18.11
C ILE A 300 12.87 -4.86 -19.33
N ASP A 301 14.16 -4.65 -19.12
CA ASP A 301 15.16 -4.62 -20.20
C ASP A 301 16.06 -5.87 -20.25
N SER A 302 15.96 -6.77 -19.25
CA SER A 302 16.88 -7.91 -19.12
C SER A 302 16.22 -9.08 -18.37
N MET A 303 16.94 -10.22 -18.26
CA MET A 303 16.40 -11.43 -17.62
C MET A 303 16.53 -11.45 -16.08
N TRP A 304 17.47 -10.68 -15.50
CA TRP A 304 17.65 -10.68 -14.04
C TRP A 304 16.43 -10.19 -13.24
N PRO A 305 15.62 -9.24 -13.74
CA PRO A 305 14.39 -8.86 -13.07
C PRO A 305 13.41 -10.02 -12.89
N LEU A 306 13.38 -10.99 -13.79
CA LEU A 306 12.53 -12.18 -13.67
C LEU A 306 12.94 -13.03 -12.45
N ILE A 307 14.25 -13.20 -12.22
CA ILE A 307 14.79 -13.92 -11.06
C ILE A 307 14.37 -13.20 -9.78
N LEU A 308 14.49 -11.88 -9.75
CA LEU A 308 14.07 -11.07 -8.61
C LEU A 308 12.56 -11.20 -8.35
N GLY A 309 11.74 -11.20 -9.40
CA GLY A 309 10.28 -11.38 -9.29
C GLY A 309 9.88 -12.73 -8.74
N LEU A 310 10.51 -13.79 -9.24
CA LEU A 310 10.29 -15.15 -8.73
C LEU A 310 10.72 -15.27 -7.26
N SER A 311 11.86 -14.67 -6.90
CA SER A 311 12.33 -14.61 -5.51
C SER A 311 11.35 -13.86 -4.62
N TYR A 312 10.85 -12.70 -5.07
CA TYR A 312 9.85 -11.91 -4.34
C TYR A 312 8.58 -12.74 -4.05
N ILE A 313 8.03 -13.41 -5.05
CA ILE A 313 6.85 -14.26 -4.92
C ILE A 313 7.12 -15.41 -3.95
N LEU A 314 8.23 -16.14 -4.16
CA LEU A 314 8.59 -17.33 -3.36
C LEU A 314 8.79 -16.97 -1.88
N PHE A 315 9.66 -16.00 -1.60
CA PHE A 315 9.98 -15.62 -0.22
C PHE A 315 8.79 -14.98 0.49
N ARG A 316 7.91 -14.30 -0.25
CA ARG A 316 6.67 -13.79 0.33
C ARG A 316 5.69 -14.91 0.71
N ILE A 317 5.47 -15.89 -0.16
CA ILE A 317 4.62 -17.06 0.17
C ILE A 317 5.18 -17.79 1.39
N LEU A 318 6.49 -18.05 1.43
CA LEU A 318 7.16 -18.67 2.57
C LEU A 318 7.01 -17.83 3.85
N GLY A 319 7.20 -16.53 3.74
CA GLY A 319 7.06 -15.60 4.86
C GLY A 319 5.65 -15.57 5.43
N LYS A 320 4.63 -15.44 4.59
CA LYS A 320 3.21 -15.44 5.00
C LYS A 320 2.81 -16.75 5.66
N PHE A 321 3.24 -17.87 5.10
CA PHE A 321 2.97 -19.17 5.65
C PHE A 321 3.66 -19.38 7.01
N SER A 322 4.96 -19.03 7.11
CA SER A 322 5.71 -19.11 8.36
C SER A 322 5.17 -18.14 9.42
N GLY A 323 4.80 -16.93 9.03
CA GLY A 323 4.17 -15.94 9.90
C GLY A 323 2.84 -16.43 10.47
N TRP A 324 2.01 -17.08 9.65
CA TRP A 324 0.76 -17.68 10.11
C TRP A 324 1.01 -18.81 11.13
N PHE A 325 2.02 -19.65 10.94
CA PHE A 325 2.41 -20.66 11.92
C PHE A 325 2.76 -20.02 13.27
N MET A 326 3.43 -18.88 13.27
CA MET A 326 3.73 -18.14 14.51
C MET A 326 2.44 -17.64 15.18
N VAL A 327 1.47 -17.14 14.40
CA VAL A 327 0.15 -16.74 14.93
C VAL A 327 -0.54 -17.93 15.62
N VAL A 328 -0.52 -19.11 14.98
CA VAL A 328 -1.13 -20.34 15.52
C VAL A 328 -0.40 -20.79 16.79
N ALA A 329 0.93 -20.68 16.84
CA ALA A 329 1.72 -21.08 17.99
C ALA A 329 1.51 -20.19 19.23
N LEU A 330 1.33 -18.88 19.02
CA LEU A 330 1.13 -17.91 20.11
C LEU A 330 -0.29 -17.93 20.70
N LYS A 331 -1.27 -18.45 19.94
CA LYS A 331 -2.67 -18.48 20.39
C LYS A 331 -3.14 -19.93 20.60
N PRO A 332 -3.28 -20.43 21.85
CA PRO A 332 -3.73 -21.80 22.13
C PRO A 332 -5.12 -22.15 21.55
N ASP A 333 -6.03 -21.15 21.49
CA ASP A 333 -7.36 -21.31 20.87
C ASP A 333 -7.31 -21.36 19.33
N SER A 334 -6.18 -21.02 18.72
CA SER A 334 -6.04 -21.03 17.27
C SER A 334 -5.98 -22.43 16.67
N LYS A 335 -5.90 -23.48 17.49
CA LYS A 335 -6.09 -24.87 17.05
C LYS A 335 -7.47 -25.09 16.38
N ARG A 336 -8.42 -24.17 16.61
CA ARG A 336 -9.70 -24.10 15.89
C ARG A 336 -9.58 -23.50 14.48
N HIS A 337 -8.45 -22.84 14.15
CA HIS A 337 -8.26 -22.25 12.84
C HIS A 337 -7.38 -23.15 11.98
N SER A 338 -7.81 -23.40 10.76
CA SER A 338 -7.06 -24.22 9.81
C SER A 338 -5.67 -23.66 9.54
N PRO A 339 -4.60 -24.48 9.50
CA PRO A 339 -3.26 -24.06 9.07
C PRO A 339 -3.25 -23.43 7.67
N LYS A 340 -4.23 -23.81 6.83
CA LYS A 340 -4.39 -23.29 5.47
C LYS A 340 -4.79 -21.80 5.42
N LEU A 341 -5.25 -21.19 6.53
CA LEU A 341 -5.65 -19.80 6.55
C LEU A 341 -4.49 -18.82 6.26
N GLY A 342 -3.24 -19.25 6.42
CA GLY A 342 -2.07 -18.47 5.97
C GLY A 342 -2.10 -18.14 4.47
N PHE A 343 -2.71 -18.98 3.64
CA PHE A 343 -2.88 -18.68 2.21
C PHE A 343 -3.86 -17.53 1.94
N ALA A 344 -4.75 -17.21 2.88
CA ALA A 344 -5.63 -16.05 2.76
C ALA A 344 -4.89 -14.71 2.91
N LEU A 345 -3.65 -14.73 3.43
CA LEU A 345 -2.80 -13.55 3.59
C LEU A 345 -1.95 -13.24 2.34
N ILE A 346 -2.06 -14.02 1.26
CA ILE A 346 -1.25 -13.86 0.05
C ILE A 346 -1.68 -12.63 -0.76
N ASP A 347 -2.95 -12.26 -0.76
CA ASP A 347 -3.47 -11.07 -1.45
C ASP A 347 -2.82 -9.78 -0.88
N GLN A 348 -2.34 -8.88 -1.76
CA GLN A 348 -1.55 -7.70 -1.35
C GLN A 348 -2.34 -6.39 -1.39
N GLY A 349 -3.16 -6.19 -2.42
CA GLY A 349 -3.99 -5.00 -2.60
C GLY A 349 -3.23 -3.71 -2.90
N GLY A 350 -3.85 -2.56 -2.54
CA GLY A 350 -3.37 -1.24 -2.98
C GLY A 350 -2.23 -0.64 -2.17
N LEU A 351 -2.09 -0.97 -0.89
CA LEU A 351 -1.07 -0.36 -0.03
C LEU A 351 0.37 -0.61 -0.51
N PRO A 352 0.78 -1.84 -0.89
CA PRO A 352 2.12 -2.07 -1.45
C PRO A 352 2.36 -1.30 -2.74
N LEU A 353 1.35 -1.13 -3.59
CA LEU A 353 1.48 -0.32 -4.81
C LEU A 353 1.71 1.16 -4.47
N ALA A 354 1.04 1.68 -3.44
CA ALA A 354 1.31 3.02 -2.96
C ALA A 354 2.73 3.15 -2.37
N ILE A 355 3.22 2.16 -1.64
CA ILE A 355 4.62 2.11 -1.16
C ILE A 355 5.59 2.13 -2.34
N LEU A 356 5.33 1.39 -3.42
CA LEU A 356 6.17 1.38 -4.62
C LEU A 356 6.17 2.72 -5.35
N LEU A 357 5.02 3.40 -5.42
CA LEU A 357 4.93 4.74 -6.01
C LEU A 357 5.69 5.77 -5.16
N ASP A 358 5.59 5.68 -3.84
CA ASP A 358 6.33 6.54 -2.93
C ASP A 358 7.85 6.30 -3.01
N LEU A 359 8.27 5.04 -3.13
CA LEU A 359 9.66 4.66 -3.39
C LEU A 359 10.18 5.29 -4.69
N LEU A 360 9.36 5.32 -5.73
CA LEU A 360 9.70 5.92 -7.01
C LEU A 360 9.91 7.43 -6.92
N LEU A 361 9.10 8.13 -6.13
CA LEU A 361 9.25 9.56 -5.87
C LEU A 361 10.49 9.87 -5.03
N GLY A 362 10.80 8.99 -4.07
CA GLY A 362 11.96 9.16 -3.17
C GLY A 362 13.30 8.77 -3.77
N PHE A 363 13.33 7.78 -4.64
CA PHE A 363 14.55 7.19 -5.21
C PHE A 363 14.47 7.17 -6.73
N ARG A 364 14.93 8.24 -7.36
CA ARG A 364 14.92 8.38 -8.82
C ARG A 364 16.05 7.57 -9.46
N GLY A 365 15.77 6.81 -10.53
CA GLY A 365 16.79 6.09 -11.29
C GLY A 365 16.24 4.90 -12.09
N GLU A 366 17.01 4.45 -13.05
CA GLU A 366 16.64 3.28 -13.86
C GLU A 366 16.51 2.00 -13.03
N PHE A 367 17.42 1.81 -12.10
CA PHE A 367 17.41 0.65 -11.21
C PHE A 367 16.12 0.60 -10.37
N THR A 368 15.68 1.74 -9.85
CA THR A 368 14.40 1.84 -9.10
C THR A 368 13.23 1.43 -9.98
N ARG A 369 13.19 1.89 -11.24
CA ARG A 369 12.12 1.52 -12.19
C ARG A 369 12.06 0.01 -12.42
N ILE A 370 13.20 -0.64 -12.59
CA ILE A 370 13.28 -2.08 -12.79
C ILE A 370 12.79 -2.83 -11.54
N VAL A 371 13.27 -2.46 -10.36
CA VAL A 371 12.85 -3.07 -9.08
C VAL A 371 11.34 -2.94 -8.87
N ILE A 372 10.79 -1.76 -9.15
CA ILE A 372 9.34 -1.52 -9.03
C ILE A 372 8.55 -2.34 -10.06
N SER A 373 9.03 -2.42 -11.31
CA SER A 373 8.36 -3.23 -12.36
C SER A 373 8.24 -4.70 -11.96
N VAL A 374 9.30 -5.23 -11.38
CA VAL A 374 9.33 -6.60 -10.85
C VAL A 374 8.36 -6.78 -9.68
N ALA A 375 8.36 -5.82 -8.75
CA ALA A 375 7.47 -5.86 -7.61
C ALA A 375 6.00 -5.79 -8.03
N ILE A 376 5.66 -4.94 -9.01
CA ILE A 376 4.31 -4.87 -9.59
C ILE A 376 3.90 -6.23 -10.16
N ALA A 377 4.76 -6.86 -10.98
CA ALA A 377 4.47 -8.17 -11.53
C ALA A 377 4.24 -9.24 -10.44
N GLY A 378 5.05 -9.19 -9.37
CA GLY A 378 4.91 -10.07 -8.21
C GLY A 378 3.63 -9.82 -7.42
N ILE A 379 3.23 -8.56 -7.21
CA ILE A 379 1.97 -8.17 -6.54
C ILE A 379 0.78 -8.70 -7.34
N VAL A 380 0.77 -8.42 -8.64
CA VAL A 380 -0.28 -8.89 -9.56
C VAL A 380 -0.46 -10.40 -9.49
N PHE A 381 0.64 -11.15 -9.53
CA PHE A 381 0.61 -12.60 -9.42
C PHE A 381 0.06 -13.06 -8.06
N ASN A 382 0.49 -12.44 -6.97
CA ASN A 382 0.02 -12.73 -5.63
C ASN A 382 -1.47 -12.42 -5.45
N ASP A 383 -1.97 -11.32 -6.03
CA ASP A 383 -3.39 -10.94 -5.95
C ASP A 383 -4.28 -11.93 -6.70
N ILE A 384 -3.85 -12.40 -7.88
CA ILE A 384 -4.59 -13.42 -8.64
C ILE A 384 -4.68 -14.72 -7.83
N ILE A 385 -3.56 -15.18 -7.27
CA ILE A 385 -3.49 -16.42 -6.49
C ILE A 385 -4.20 -16.24 -5.14
N GLY A 386 -4.03 -15.11 -4.47
CA GLY A 386 -4.63 -14.80 -3.18
C GLY A 386 -6.15 -14.88 -3.20
N VAL A 387 -6.79 -14.24 -4.18
CA VAL A 387 -8.25 -14.29 -4.35
C VAL A 387 -8.75 -15.72 -4.61
N TYR A 388 -7.98 -16.53 -5.35
CA TYR A 388 -8.33 -17.94 -5.57
C TYR A 388 -8.34 -18.74 -4.25
N PHE A 389 -7.28 -18.58 -3.43
CA PHE A 389 -7.20 -19.27 -2.15
C PHE A 389 -8.24 -18.77 -1.14
N GLN A 390 -8.48 -17.47 -1.05
CA GLN A 390 -9.50 -16.90 -0.18
C GLN A 390 -10.87 -17.50 -0.47
N LYS A 391 -11.27 -17.57 -1.74
CA LYS A 391 -12.53 -18.20 -2.12
C LYS A 391 -12.60 -19.66 -1.69
N ARG A 392 -11.54 -20.44 -1.91
CA ARG A 392 -11.53 -21.87 -1.58
C ARG A 392 -11.54 -22.14 -0.06
N LEU A 393 -10.96 -21.25 0.73
CA LEU A 393 -10.84 -21.41 2.18
C LEU A 393 -12.11 -20.98 2.94
N PHE A 394 -12.77 -19.93 2.45
CA PHE A 394 -13.91 -19.35 3.15
C PHE A 394 -15.27 -19.78 2.56
N VAL A 395 -15.29 -20.21 1.31
CA VAL A 395 -16.49 -20.83 0.73
C VAL A 395 -16.51 -22.29 1.17
N VAL A 396 -17.19 -22.58 2.27
CA VAL A 396 -17.48 -23.96 2.68
C VAL A 396 -18.29 -24.60 1.54
N ASN A 397 -17.77 -25.68 0.96
CA ASN A 397 -18.48 -26.45 -0.03
C ASN A 397 -19.85 -26.85 0.58
N SER A 398 -20.92 -26.50 -0.12
CA SER A 398 -22.29 -26.84 0.23
C SER A 398 -22.59 -28.35 0.12
N ASN A 399 -21.55 -29.18 0.06
CA ASN A 399 -21.60 -30.63 -0.17
C ASN A 399 -20.95 -31.44 0.98
N GLU A 400 -20.70 -30.84 2.17
CA GLU A 400 -20.38 -31.58 3.40
C GLU A 400 -21.45 -31.37 4.48
#